data_64ef224b3596efa0dfcbed8a41a37844
#
_entry.id   64ef224b3596efa0dfcbed8a41a37844
#
_cell.length_a   1.000
_cell.length_b   1.000
_cell.length_c   1.000
_cell.angle_alpha   90.00
_cell.angle_beta   90.00
_cell.angle_gamma   90.00
#
_symmetry.space_group_name_H-M   'P 1'
#
loop_
_entity.id
_entity.type
_entity.pdbx_description
1 polymer ?
#
loop_
_entity_poly.entity_id
_entity_poly.type
_entity_poly.pdbx_seq_one_letter_code
_entity_poly.pdbx_strand_id
1 'polypeptide(L)'
;LLSALMASGHVKFNDSKGIFEFWNGAKIYLCHCQHEKDMYKYQGAEIHVLLMDELTLFTEAIYRFLRGRVRLGGLNVPSEYKHKLPLVLCGSNPGNIGHVWVKKMFVDYAPPMEITRTPAAEGGMLRQYIPAKLADNPTLAENDPGYASRIEG
;
A
#
# COMPACT_ATOMS: atom_id res chain seq x y z
N LEU A 1 7.58 -15.70 -5.33
CA LEU A 1 8.73 -15.10 -4.61
C LEU A 1 8.78 -15.53 -3.14
N LEU A 2 7.75 -15.28 -2.34
CA LEU A 2 7.73 -15.66 -0.90
C LEU A 2 7.90 -17.16 -0.69
N SER A 3 7.25 -17.99 -1.51
CA SER A 3 7.38 -19.46 -1.42
C SER A 3 8.83 -19.93 -1.62
N ALA A 4 9.57 -19.33 -2.56
CA ALA A 4 10.98 -19.65 -2.79
C ALA A 4 11.86 -19.21 -1.63
N LEU A 5 11.58 -18.03 -1.04
CA LEU A 5 12.30 -17.53 0.14
C LEU A 5 12.02 -18.38 1.39
N MET A 6 10.79 -18.88 1.54
CA MET A 6 10.46 -19.82 2.63
C MET A 6 11.19 -21.15 2.46
N ALA A 7 11.22 -21.70 1.23
CA ALA A 7 11.92 -22.94 0.93
C ALA A 7 13.44 -22.84 1.17
N SER A 8 14.03 -21.67 0.93
CA SER A 8 15.45 -21.41 1.20
C SER A 8 15.79 -21.16 2.68
N GLY A 9 14.79 -21.10 3.56
CA GLY A 9 14.98 -20.81 4.99
C GLY A 9 15.21 -19.32 5.31
N HIS A 10 15.17 -18.43 4.31
CA HIS A 10 15.37 -17.00 4.52
C HIS A 10 14.16 -16.27 5.12
N VAL A 11 13.00 -16.91 5.10
CA VAL A 11 11.75 -16.39 5.65
C VAL A 11 11.02 -17.48 6.42
N LYS A 12 10.53 -17.13 7.61
CA LYS A 12 9.62 -17.97 8.39
C LYS A 12 8.24 -17.30 8.43
N PHE A 13 7.19 -18.07 8.23
CA PHE A 13 5.83 -17.59 8.40
C PHE A 13 5.24 -18.10 9.70
N ASN A 14 4.75 -17.17 10.52
CA ASN A 14 3.98 -17.46 11.72
C ASN A 14 2.50 -17.28 11.38
N ASP A 15 1.83 -18.39 11.08
CA ASP A 15 0.43 -18.42 10.65
C ASP A 15 -0.51 -17.84 11.71
N SER A 16 -0.33 -18.20 12.99
CA SER A 16 -1.18 -17.71 14.08
C SER A 16 -1.14 -16.19 14.29
N LYS A 17 -0.04 -15.56 13.91
CA LYS A 17 0.16 -14.10 14.03
C LYS A 17 0.06 -13.37 12.69
N GLY A 18 0.04 -14.08 11.57
CA GLY A 18 0.09 -13.49 10.23
C GLY A 18 1.38 -12.71 9.97
N ILE A 19 2.54 -13.23 10.42
CA ILE A 19 3.82 -12.52 10.34
C ILE A 19 4.83 -13.31 9.53
N PHE A 20 5.42 -12.69 8.52
CA PHE A 20 6.64 -13.15 7.88
C PHE A 20 7.85 -12.54 8.58
N GLU A 21 8.75 -13.37 9.05
CA GLU A 21 10.00 -12.98 9.69
C GLU A 21 11.20 -13.35 8.82
N PHE A 22 11.98 -12.36 8.43
CA PHE A 22 13.15 -12.51 7.57
C PHE A 22 14.41 -12.69 8.39
N TRP A 23 15.43 -13.35 7.80
CA TRP A 23 16.73 -13.63 8.42
C TRP A 23 17.45 -12.39 8.96
N ASN A 24 17.19 -11.22 8.36
CA ASN A 24 17.79 -9.93 8.72
C ASN A 24 16.98 -9.16 9.79
N GLY A 25 15.96 -9.78 10.38
CA GLY A 25 15.09 -9.17 11.38
C GLY A 25 13.93 -8.34 10.82
N ALA A 26 13.84 -8.15 9.49
CA ALA A 26 12.69 -7.50 8.89
C ALA A 26 11.43 -8.35 9.05
N LYS A 27 10.28 -7.70 9.15
CA LYS A 27 8.98 -8.37 9.31
C LYS A 27 7.94 -7.78 8.38
N ILE A 28 7.09 -8.66 7.81
CA ILE A 28 5.86 -8.26 7.12
C ILE A 28 4.70 -8.76 7.95
N TYR A 29 3.81 -7.86 8.30
CA TYR A 29 2.58 -8.15 9.04
C TYR A 29 1.42 -8.19 8.06
N LEU A 30 0.68 -9.31 8.00
CA LEU A 30 -0.61 -9.37 7.33
C LEU A 30 -1.65 -8.81 8.29
N CYS A 31 -2.26 -7.70 7.90
CA CYS A 31 -3.14 -6.93 8.76
C CYS A 31 -4.50 -6.76 8.12
N HIS A 32 -5.52 -6.52 8.93
CA HIS A 32 -6.84 -6.13 8.48
C HIS A 32 -7.36 -4.96 9.32
N CYS A 33 -8.18 -4.11 8.71
CA CYS A 33 -8.83 -2.97 9.37
C CYS A 33 -10.21 -2.79 8.76
N GLN A 34 -11.19 -3.53 9.26
CA GLN A 34 -12.55 -3.55 8.72
C GLN A 34 -13.37 -2.34 9.17
N HIS A 35 -13.16 -1.90 10.40
CA HIS A 35 -13.88 -0.78 11.01
C HIS A 35 -12.91 0.26 11.52
N GLU A 36 -13.36 1.51 11.66
CA GLU A 36 -12.50 2.60 12.17
C GLU A 36 -11.90 2.30 13.55
N LYS A 37 -12.64 1.62 14.44
CA LYS A 37 -12.11 1.18 15.73
C LYS A 37 -10.90 0.26 15.63
N ASP A 38 -10.76 -0.47 14.51
CA ASP A 38 -9.65 -1.41 14.32
C ASP A 38 -8.33 -0.69 14.11
N MET A 39 -8.34 0.56 13.62
CA MET A 39 -7.10 1.31 13.42
C MET A 39 -6.34 1.55 14.73
N TYR A 40 -7.04 1.60 15.88
CA TYR A 40 -6.42 1.81 17.19
C TYR A 40 -5.55 0.65 17.65
N LYS A 41 -5.69 -0.56 17.07
CA LYS A 41 -4.76 -1.68 17.28
C LYS A 41 -3.33 -1.33 16.86
N TYR A 42 -3.19 -0.36 15.95
CA TYR A 42 -1.91 0.12 15.45
C TYR A 42 -1.43 1.40 16.15
N GLN A 43 -2.07 1.80 17.25
CA GLN A 43 -1.64 2.95 18.03
C GLN A 43 -0.23 2.69 18.59
N GLY A 44 0.68 3.64 18.39
CA GLY A 44 2.08 3.50 18.79
C GLY A 44 2.95 2.70 17.82
N ALA A 45 2.39 2.06 16.79
CA ALA A 45 3.19 1.34 15.82
C ALA A 45 4.14 2.29 15.07
N GLU A 46 5.28 1.74 14.68
CA GLU A 46 6.21 2.34 13.72
C GLU A 46 6.20 1.51 12.46
N ILE A 47 5.77 2.11 11.35
CA ILE A 47 5.60 1.45 10.07
C ILE A 47 6.60 2.06 9.09
N HIS A 48 7.49 1.26 8.54
CA HIS A 48 8.48 1.73 7.57
C HIS A 48 7.93 1.72 6.14
N VAL A 49 7.10 0.71 5.84
CA VAL A 49 6.39 0.55 4.57
C VAL A 49 4.95 0.16 4.88
N LEU A 50 4.00 0.96 4.42
CA LEU A 50 2.57 0.68 4.50
C LEU A 50 2.08 0.27 3.11
N LEU A 51 1.58 -0.94 3.00
CA LEU A 51 0.93 -1.44 1.79
C LEU A 51 -0.57 -1.55 2.07
N MET A 52 -1.39 -0.89 1.26
CA MET A 52 -2.84 -0.97 1.36
C MET A 52 -3.41 -1.41 0.02
N ASP A 53 -4.01 -2.58 0.02
CA ASP A 53 -4.73 -3.08 -1.14
C ASP A 53 -6.19 -2.63 -1.09
N GLU A 54 -6.81 -2.42 -2.25
CA GLU A 54 -8.20 -1.96 -2.39
C GLU A 54 -8.50 -0.71 -1.52
N LEU A 55 -7.70 0.34 -1.69
CA LEU A 55 -7.75 1.54 -0.84
C LEU A 55 -9.17 2.14 -0.70
N THR A 56 -10.02 2.02 -1.73
CA THR A 56 -11.40 2.51 -1.70
C THR A 56 -12.33 1.73 -0.75
N LEU A 57 -11.91 0.58 -0.20
CA LEU A 57 -12.65 -0.10 0.86
C LEU A 57 -12.49 0.59 2.23
N PHE A 58 -11.53 1.47 2.39
CA PHE A 58 -11.24 2.13 3.65
C PHE A 58 -11.82 3.54 3.71
N THR A 59 -12.16 3.98 4.93
CA THR A 59 -12.47 5.39 5.17
C THR A 59 -11.20 6.24 5.12
N GLU A 60 -11.35 7.54 4.83
CA GLU A 60 -10.22 8.48 4.88
C GLU A 60 -9.57 8.53 6.28
N ALA A 61 -10.36 8.35 7.33
CA ALA A 61 -9.88 8.33 8.71
C ALA A 61 -8.89 7.18 8.95
N ILE A 62 -9.21 5.97 8.50
CA ILE A 62 -8.32 4.81 8.60
C ILE A 62 -7.00 5.09 7.84
N TYR A 63 -7.09 5.54 6.60
CA TYR A 63 -5.91 5.85 5.80
C TYR A 63 -5.01 6.90 6.48
N ARG A 64 -5.59 8.02 6.91
CA ARG A 64 -4.84 9.10 7.58
C ARG A 64 -4.20 8.64 8.89
N PHE A 65 -4.92 7.83 9.67
CA PHE A 65 -4.40 7.29 10.92
C PHE A 65 -3.19 6.38 10.66
N LEU A 66 -3.31 5.40 9.75
CA LEU A 66 -2.22 4.46 9.45
C LEU A 66 -1.03 5.17 8.80
N ARG A 67 -1.28 6.07 7.84
CA ARG A 67 -0.24 6.90 7.23
C ARG A 67 0.54 7.70 8.27
N GLY A 68 -0.13 8.20 9.30
CA GLY A 68 0.50 8.92 10.40
C GLY A 68 1.46 8.08 11.26
N ARG A 69 1.48 6.75 11.07
CA ARG A 69 2.43 5.82 11.71
C ARG A 69 3.64 5.52 10.83
N VAL A 70 3.62 5.99 9.58
CA VAL A 70 4.69 5.71 8.60
C VAL A 70 5.86 6.66 8.84
N ARG A 71 6.94 6.11 9.39
CA ARG A 71 8.16 6.85 9.75
C ARG A 71 9.35 5.90 9.85
N LEU A 72 10.55 6.41 9.76
CA LEU A 72 11.76 5.60 9.91
C LEU A 72 12.18 5.40 11.38
N GLY A 73 11.77 6.32 12.28
CA GLY A 73 12.16 6.26 13.68
C GLY A 73 13.66 6.09 13.86
N GLY A 74 14.07 5.02 14.54
CA GLY A 74 15.47 4.65 14.74
C GLY A 74 16.03 3.68 13.70
N LEU A 75 15.30 3.36 12.62
CA LEU A 75 15.77 2.42 11.62
C LEU A 75 17.00 2.97 10.88
N ASN A 76 18.11 2.24 10.93
CA ASN A 76 19.28 2.56 10.14
C ASN A 76 19.11 2.00 8.72
N VAL A 77 18.79 2.90 7.78
CA VAL A 77 18.59 2.56 6.38
C VAL A 77 19.88 2.80 5.61
N PRO A 78 20.40 1.81 4.86
CA PRO A 78 21.53 2.01 3.95
C PRO A 78 21.28 3.20 3.00
N SER A 79 22.34 3.92 2.65
CA SER A 79 22.23 5.19 1.90
C SER A 79 21.50 5.04 0.57
N GLU A 80 21.69 3.90 -0.11
CA GLU A 80 21.04 3.57 -1.39
C GLU A 80 19.51 3.44 -1.29
N TYR A 81 18.96 3.19 -0.09
CA TYR A 81 17.50 3.04 0.12
C TYR A 81 16.86 4.22 0.85
N LYS A 82 17.63 5.19 1.34
CA LYS A 82 17.11 6.34 2.09
C LYS A 82 16.09 7.16 1.30
N HIS A 83 16.22 7.21 -0.01
CA HIS A 83 15.28 7.93 -0.88
C HIS A 83 13.98 7.19 -1.14
N LYS A 84 13.91 5.89 -0.80
CA LYS A 84 12.73 5.02 -1.01
C LYS A 84 11.86 4.88 0.23
N LEU A 85 12.38 5.24 1.39
CA LEU A 85 11.71 5.03 2.68
C LEU A 85 11.58 6.35 3.45
N PRO A 86 10.55 6.52 4.26
CA PRO A 86 9.42 5.61 4.43
C PRO A 86 8.49 5.64 3.21
N LEU A 87 7.72 4.58 3.01
CA LEU A 87 6.88 4.41 1.82
C LEU A 87 5.43 4.07 2.19
N VAL A 88 4.49 4.66 1.46
CA VAL A 88 3.08 4.23 1.41
C VAL A 88 2.77 3.85 -0.03
N LEU A 89 2.34 2.62 -0.26
CA LEU A 89 1.91 2.13 -1.56
C LEU A 89 0.50 1.58 -1.45
N CYS A 90 -0.39 2.07 -2.32
CA CYS A 90 -1.79 1.68 -2.32
C CYS A 90 -2.21 1.21 -3.71
N GLY A 91 -2.88 0.04 -3.76
CA GLY A 91 -3.66 -0.39 -4.91
C GLY A 91 -5.11 0.04 -4.75
N SER A 92 -5.79 0.38 -5.84
CA SER A 92 -7.20 0.75 -5.76
C SER A 92 -7.91 0.69 -7.09
N ASN A 93 -9.16 0.25 -7.06
CA ASN A 93 -10.12 0.38 -8.13
C ASN A 93 -11.18 1.45 -7.78
N PRO A 94 -11.86 2.05 -8.76
CA PRO A 94 -12.97 2.95 -8.52
C PRO A 94 -14.11 2.24 -7.77
N GLY A 95 -14.91 3.02 -7.03
CA GLY A 95 -16.07 2.50 -6.29
C GLY A 95 -15.86 2.49 -4.77
N ASN A 96 -16.77 1.79 -4.08
CA ASN A 96 -16.77 1.65 -2.63
C ASN A 96 -16.88 2.97 -1.83
N ILE A 97 -16.87 2.84 -0.51
CA ILE A 97 -17.05 3.97 0.43
C ILE A 97 -15.95 5.03 0.32
N GLY A 98 -14.76 4.62 -0.12
CA GLY A 98 -13.57 5.48 -0.22
C GLY A 98 -13.44 6.19 -1.57
N HIS A 99 -14.28 5.91 -2.54
CA HIS A 99 -14.14 6.43 -3.91
C HIS A 99 -13.90 7.95 -3.96
N VAL A 100 -14.73 8.71 -3.27
CA VAL A 100 -14.70 10.18 -3.33
C VAL A 100 -13.41 10.75 -2.75
N TRP A 101 -13.00 10.28 -1.58
CA TRP A 101 -11.79 10.80 -0.94
C TRP A 101 -10.51 10.33 -1.66
N VAL A 102 -10.47 9.09 -2.17
CA VAL A 102 -9.33 8.59 -2.95
C VAL A 102 -9.18 9.37 -4.24
N LYS A 103 -10.29 9.57 -4.98
CA LYS A 103 -10.29 10.37 -6.19
C LYS A 103 -9.75 11.78 -5.92
N LYS A 104 -10.32 12.49 -4.96
CA LYS A 104 -9.90 13.85 -4.58
C LYS A 104 -8.43 13.91 -4.15
N MET A 105 -7.98 12.94 -3.37
CA MET A 105 -6.65 12.94 -2.77
C MET A 105 -5.54 12.58 -3.76
N PHE A 106 -5.81 11.71 -4.73
CA PHE A 106 -4.78 11.16 -5.61
C PHE A 106 -5.02 11.50 -7.09
N VAL A 107 -6.24 11.30 -7.58
CA VAL A 107 -6.54 11.42 -9.02
C VAL A 107 -6.70 12.87 -9.44
N ASP A 108 -7.47 13.65 -8.68
CA ASP A 108 -7.76 15.06 -8.99
C ASP A 108 -6.68 16.02 -8.45
N TYR A 109 -5.72 15.52 -7.68
CA TYR A 109 -4.73 16.35 -7.00
C TYR A 109 -3.64 16.88 -7.93
N ALA A 110 -3.20 16.06 -8.88
CA ALA A 110 -2.15 16.39 -9.84
C ALA A 110 -2.28 15.52 -11.09
N PRO A 111 -1.69 15.91 -12.22
CA PRO A 111 -1.64 15.08 -13.41
C PRO A 111 -1.07 13.68 -13.12
N PRO A 112 -1.56 12.65 -13.85
CA PRO A 112 -0.99 11.30 -13.73
C PRO A 112 0.52 11.30 -13.93
N MET A 113 1.23 10.45 -13.17
CA MET A 113 2.68 10.26 -13.19
C MET A 113 3.49 11.44 -12.62
N GLU A 114 2.87 12.58 -12.32
CA GLU A 114 3.57 13.71 -11.72
C GLU A 114 3.83 13.45 -10.22
N ILE A 115 5.06 13.71 -9.78
CA ILE A 115 5.43 13.67 -8.36
C ILE A 115 5.23 15.06 -7.78
N THR A 116 4.30 15.19 -6.85
CA THR A 116 3.96 16.45 -6.18
C THR A 116 4.19 16.35 -4.68
N ARG A 117 4.46 17.49 -4.06
CA ARG A 117 4.57 17.57 -2.60
C ARG A 117 3.24 18.07 -2.01
N THR A 118 2.73 17.34 -1.03
CA THR A 118 1.56 17.80 -0.28
C THR A 118 1.92 18.99 0.61
N PRO A 119 0.96 19.88 0.93
CA PRO A 119 1.18 20.95 1.89
C PRO A 119 1.72 20.45 3.23
N ALA A 120 2.49 21.27 3.94
CA ALA A 120 3.02 20.93 5.26
C ALA A 120 1.93 20.54 6.25
N ALA A 121 0.77 21.20 6.20
CA ALA A 121 -0.41 20.87 7.00
C ALA A 121 -0.96 19.47 6.72
N GLU A 122 -0.68 18.89 5.55
CA GLU A 122 -1.02 17.52 5.17
C GLU A 122 0.15 16.54 5.32
N GLY A 123 1.25 16.97 5.94
CA GLY A 123 2.42 16.15 6.23
C GLY A 123 3.59 16.33 5.28
N GLY A 124 3.49 17.15 4.23
CA GLY A 124 4.61 17.48 3.34
C GLY A 124 5.22 16.31 2.57
N MET A 125 4.49 15.18 2.46
CA MET A 125 4.97 13.97 1.78
C MET A 125 4.92 14.15 0.26
N LEU A 126 5.79 13.45 -0.45
CA LEU A 126 5.66 13.29 -1.89
C LEU A 126 4.49 12.35 -2.19
N ARG A 127 3.80 12.62 -3.28
CA ARG A 127 2.65 11.85 -3.76
C ARG A 127 2.72 11.70 -5.27
N GLN A 128 2.35 10.52 -5.75
CA GLN A 128 2.21 10.23 -7.17
C GLN A 128 0.96 9.37 -7.38
N TYR A 129 0.22 9.65 -8.44
CA TYR A 129 -0.82 8.78 -8.96
C TYR A 129 -0.33 8.10 -10.23
N ILE A 130 -0.38 6.77 -10.23
CA ILE A 130 0.03 5.93 -11.36
C ILE A 130 -1.23 5.24 -11.86
N PRO A 131 -1.81 5.67 -13.00
CA PRO A 131 -2.96 4.99 -13.58
C PRO A 131 -2.54 3.63 -14.13
N ALA A 132 -3.40 2.65 -13.97
CA ALA A 132 -3.27 1.35 -14.61
C ALA A 132 -4.57 1.02 -15.35
N LYS A 133 -4.46 0.53 -16.56
CA LYS A 133 -5.58 0.09 -17.40
C LYS A 133 -5.48 -1.40 -17.65
N LEU A 134 -6.59 -2.02 -17.99
CA LEU A 134 -6.62 -3.44 -18.34
C LEU A 134 -5.63 -3.76 -19.48
N ALA A 135 -5.52 -2.86 -20.45
CA ALA A 135 -4.57 -2.99 -21.57
C ALA A 135 -3.10 -2.99 -21.16
N ASP A 136 -2.77 -2.51 -19.95
CA ASP A 136 -1.40 -2.51 -19.42
C ASP A 136 -0.98 -3.90 -18.89
N ASN A 137 -1.91 -4.88 -18.91
CA ASN A 137 -1.65 -6.25 -18.47
C ASN A 137 -1.73 -7.22 -19.67
N PRO A 138 -0.68 -7.36 -20.47
CA PRO A 138 -0.68 -8.23 -21.64
C PRO A 138 -0.91 -9.70 -21.28
N THR A 139 -0.36 -10.16 -20.15
CA THR A 139 -0.52 -11.53 -19.68
C THR A 139 -1.98 -11.90 -19.43
N LEU A 140 -2.78 -10.95 -18.94
CA LEU A 140 -4.20 -11.18 -18.70
C LEU A 140 -4.96 -11.29 -20.04
N ALA A 141 -4.65 -10.43 -20.99
CA ALA A 141 -5.25 -10.48 -22.32
C ALA A 141 -4.94 -11.78 -23.07
N GLU A 142 -3.72 -12.32 -22.91
CA GLU A 142 -3.29 -13.58 -23.50
C GLU A 142 -3.96 -14.79 -22.83
N ASN A 143 -4.02 -14.81 -21.51
CA ASN A 143 -4.55 -15.96 -20.75
C ASN A 143 -6.08 -16.00 -20.68
N ASP A 144 -6.73 -14.85 -20.77
CA ASP A 144 -8.19 -14.73 -20.70
C ASP A 144 -8.72 -13.62 -21.61
N PRO A 145 -8.80 -13.86 -22.93
CA PRO A 145 -9.27 -12.87 -23.91
C PRO A 145 -10.69 -12.35 -23.64
N GLY A 146 -11.51 -13.12 -22.94
CA GLY A 146 -12.87 -12.73 -22.58
C GLY A 146 -13.00 -11.88 -21.33
N TYR A 147 -11.91 -11.63 -20.61
CA TYR A 147 -11.96 -10.92 -19.33
C TYR A 147 -12.48 -9.48 -19.46
N ALA A 148 -11.98 -8.74 -20.47
CA ALA A 148 -12.42 -7.36 -20.74
C ALA A 148 -13.94 -7.29 -20.92
N SER A 149 -14.51 -8.14 -21.74
CA SER A 149 -15.96 -8.16 -22.04
C SER A 149 -16.82 -8.48 -20.80
N ARG A 150 -16.27 -9.20 -19.84
CA ARG A 150 -17.00 -9.54 -18.59
C ARG A 150 -17.02 -8.41 -17.57
N ILE A 151 -16.09 -7.45 -17.69
CA ILE A 151 -16.03 -6.32 -16.75
C ILE A 151 -16.74 -5.09 -17.31
N GLU A 152 -16.75 -4.94 -18.64
CA GLU A 152 -17.34 -3.78 -19.32
C GLU A 152 -18.83 -3.92 -19.59
N GLY A 153 -19.44 -5.09 -19.40
CA GLY A 153 -20.87 -5.37 -19.51
C GLY A 153 -21.59 -5.20 -18.18
#